data_a0dbaa12363dd10968dc56e35c9f2be9
#
_entry.id   a0dbaa12363dd10968dc56e35c9f2be9
#
_cell.length_a   1.000
_cell.length_b   1.000
_cell.length_c   1.000
_cell.angle_alpha   90.00
_cell.angle_beta   90.00
_cell.angle_gamma   90.00
#
_symmetry.space_group_name_H-M   'P 1'
#
loop_
_entity.id
_entity.type
_entity.pdbx_description
1 polymer ?
#
loop_
_entity_poly.entity_id
_entity_poly.type
_entity_poly.pdbx_seq_one_letter_code
_entity_poly.pdbx_strand_id
1 'polypeptide(L)'
;RNLLWEGADGTVLPSYRFGHVGYCTYAIDVRGCRDADGCVDLKVLNGRLDSFLQWTAECSDVDPLLLFDGCDHMEWDPVTYQVIVDRMAQDDPGDGFQFMHTSLDEFCREMAAQADRIQTRVVGELREPARWTEERDNQWLIPGVLSSRVWIKQENAVCETLLTRWAEPLGVLAHLALGRDYPKGYLDVAWRWLLRNHPHDSVCGCSIDQVHE
;
A
#
# COMPACT_ATOMS: atom_id res chain seq x y z
N ARG A 1 12.79 2.99 2.14
CA ARG A 1 13.42 4.13 2.85
C ARG A 1 12.41 4.84 3.72
N ASN A 2 12.86 5.33 4.88
CA ASN A 2 12.05 6.14 5.77
C ASN A 2 12.18 7.63 5.40
N LEU A 3 11.10 8.38 5.61
CA LEU A 3 11.10 9.83 5.42
C LEU A 3 10.06 10.49 6.34
N LEU A 4 10.26 11.75 6.63
CA LEU A 4 9.27 12.61 7.25
C LEU A 4 8.55 13.36 6.12
N TRP A 5 7.26 13.11 5.98
CA TRP A 5 6.44 13.80 4.99
C TRP A 5 5.66 14.93 5.65
N GLU A 6 5.86 16.14 5.16
CA GLU A 6 5.18 17.34 5.64
C GLU A 6 4.09 17.79 4.68
N GLY A 7 2.87 17.84 5.16
CA GLY A 7 1.72 18.38 4.45
C GLY A 7 1.71 19.90 4.37
N ALA A 8 0.79 20.45 3.57
CA ALA A 8 0.65 21.90 3.38
C ALA A 8 0.28 22.66 4.65
N ASP A 9 -0.32 22.01 5.63
CA ASP A 9 -0.71 22.56 6.93
C ASP A 9 0.40 22.47 7.99
N GLY A 10 1.58 21.94 7.61
CA GLY A 10 2.70 21.71 8.50
C GLY A 10 2.62 20.39 9.29
N THR A 11 1.59 19.58 9.10
CA THR A 11 1.51 18.23 9.70
C THR A 11 2.64 17.36 9.15
N VAL A 12 3.39 16.70 10.04
CA VAL A 12 4.51 15.82 9.67
C VAL A 12 4.18 14.39 10.02
N LEU A 13 4.31 13.48 9.04
CA LEU A 13 4.07 12.06 9.20
C LEU A 13 5.34 11.26 8.91
N PRO A 14 5.76 10.35 9.82
CA PRO A 14 6.72 9.32 9.49
C PRO A 14 6.15 8.45 8.39
N SER A 15 6.90 8.26 7.33
CA SER A 15 6.43 7.57 6.13
C SER A 15 7.46 6.55 5.65
N TYR A 16 6.98 5.45 5.08
CA TYR A 16 7.82 4.42 4.49
C TYR A 16 7.63 4.38 2.98
N ARG A 17 8.72 4.57 2.23
CA ARG A 17 8.74 4.38 0.79
C ARG A 17 9.28 2.99 0.46
N PHE A 18 8.48 2.21 -0.22
CA PHE A 18 8.91 0.92 -0.77
C PHE A 18 10.08 1.08 -1.75
N GLY A 19 10.72 -0.04 -2.11
CA GLY A 19 11.82 -0.08 -3.05
C GLY A 19 11.40 0.22 -4.50
N HIS A 20 12.25 -0.16 -5.44
CA HIS A 20 12.15 0.19 -6.86
C HIS A 20 10.92 -0.37 -7.60
N VAL A 21 10.28 -1.42 -7.07
CA VAL A 21 9.04 -2.01 -7.64
C VAL A 21 7.85 -1.80 -6.70
N GLY A 22 7.86 -0.73 -5.88
CA GLY A 22 6.80 -0.46 -4.93
C GLY A 22 6.63 -1.58 -3.90
N TYR A 23 5.39 -1.90 -3.52
CA TYR A 23 5.10 -2.95 -2.55
C TYR A 23 5.48 -4.37 -3.02
N CYS A 24 5.74 -4.56 -4.31
CA CYS A 24 6.21 -5.82 -4.87
C CYS A 24 7.72 -6.08 -4.69
N THR A 25 8.48 -5.11 -4.20
CA THR A 25 9.96 -5.18 -4.18
C THR A 25 10.48 -6.45 -3.53
N TYR A 26 10.01 -6.78 -2.32
CA TYR A 26 10.43 -8.01 -1.64
C TYR A 26 10.12 -9.26 -2.46
N ALA A 27 8.90 -9.38 -2.96
CA ALA A 27 8.47 -10.55 -3.71
C ALA A 27 9.27 -10.74 -5.02
N ILE A 28 9.61 -9.65 -5.71
CA ILE A 28 10.38 -9.69 -6.96
C ILE A 28 11.85 -9.99 -6.69
N ASP A 29 12.44 -9.36 -5.68
CA ASP A 29 13.87 -9.48 -5.41
C ASP A 29 14.24 -10.81 -4.75
N VAL A 30 13.34 -11.39 -3.95
CA VAL A 30 13.61 -12.58 -3.14
C VAL A 30 13.00 -13.85 -3.74
N ARG A 31 11.74 -13.80 -4.20
CA ARG A 31 11.04 -14.97 -4.75
C ARG A 31 11.54 -15.39 -6.14
N GLY A 32 11.04 -16.51 -6.62
CA GLY A 32 11.28 -16.95 -8.02
C GLY A 32 12.64 -17.62 -8.25
N CYS A 33 13.33 -18.03 -7.20
CA CYS A 33 14.60 -18.78 -7.28
C CYS A 33 14.33 -20.25 -7.58
N ARG A 34 13.98 -20.57 -8.83
CA ARG A 34 13.73 -21.95 -9.23
C ARG A 34 14.86 -22.48 -10.10
N ASP A 35 15.23 -23.72 -9.84
CA ASP A 35 16.17 -24.47 -10.67
C ASP A 35 15.51 -24.96 -11.99
N ALA A 36 16.30 -25.70 -12.79
CA ALA A 36 15.82 -26.23 -14.07
C ALA A 36 14.65 -27.21 -13.93
N ASP A 37 14.49 -27.84 -12.79
CA ASP A 37 13.41 -28.79 -12.49
C ASP A 37 12.18 -28.09 -11.88
N GLY A 38 12.24 -26.76 -11.72
CA GLY A 38 11.17 -25.95 -11.15
C GLY A 38 11.13 -25.96 -9.61
N CYS A 39 12.09 -26.57 -8.94
CA CYS A 39 12.22 -26.56 -7.50
C CYS A 39 12.86 -25.25 -7.01
N VAL A 40 12.48 -24.81 -5.81
CA VAL A 40 13.08 -23.63 -5.21
C VAL A 40 14.53 -23.93 -4.80
N ASP A 41 15.48 -23.17 -5.34
CA ASP A 41 16.88 -23.20 -4.89
C ASP A 41 17.03 -22.40 -3.57
N LEU A 42 16.99 -23.14 -2.46
CA LEU A 42 17.08 -22.56 -1.11
C LEU A 42 18.37 -21.79 -0.86
N LYS A 43 19.47 -22.15 -1.51
CA LYS A 43 20.75 -21.43 -1.34
C LYS A 43 20.67 -20.07 -2.01
N VAL A 44 20.16 -20.02 -3.22
CA VAL A 44 19.95 -18.76 -3.95
C VAL A 44 18.92 -17.89 -3.22
N LEU A 45 17.82 -18.49 -2.76
CA LEU A 45 16.79 -17.78 -2.01
C LEU A 45 17.32 -17.14 -0.73
N ASN A 46 18.06 -17.88 0.10
CA ASN A 46 18.67 -17.33 1.31
C ASN A 46 19.64 -16.19 0.99
N GLY A 47 20.50 -16.36 -0.03
CA GLY A 47 21.44 -15.31 -0.45
C GLY A 47 20.73 -14.04 -0.93
N ARG A 48 19.59 -14.16 -1.63
CA ARG A 48 18.78 -12.99 -2.02
C ARG A 48 18.13 -12.33 -0.81
N LEU A 49 17.59 -13.13 0.13
CA LEU A 49 17.01 -12.62 1.37
C LEU A 49 18.06 -11.83 2.18
N ASP A 50 19.25 -12.40 2.38
CA ASP A 50 20.32 -11.73 3.10
C ASP A 50 20.73 -10.41 2.42
N SER A 51 20.85 -10.42 1.09
CA SER A 51 21.15 -9.21 0.32
C SER A 51 20.05 -8.16 0.42
N PHE A 52 18.79 -8.59 0.40
CA PHE A 52 17.64 -7.71 0.55
C PHE A 52 17.61 -7.07 1.94
N LEU A 53 17.86 -7.83 2.99
CA LEU A 53 17.90 -7.34 4.37
C LEU A 53 19.01 -6.33 4.57
N GLN A 54 20.23 -6.63 4.10
CA GLN A 54 21.36 -5.71 4.17
C GLN A 54 21.06 -4.40 3.45
N TRP A 55 20.60 -4.47 2.20
CA TRP A 55 20.26 -3.28 1.43
C TRP A 55 19.14 -2.46 2.11
N THR A 56 18.13 -3.13 2.65
CA THR A 56 17.02 -2.44 3.33
C THR A 56 17.52 -1.75 4.61
N ALA A 57 18.38 -2.42 5.38
CA ALA A 57 18.98 -1.85 6.59
C ALA A 57 19.86 -0.62 6.28
N GLU A 58 20.69 -0.70 5.23
CA GLU A 58 21.51 0.43 4.78
C GLU A 58 20.68 1.64 4.32
N CYS A 59 19.45 1.38 3.86
CA CYS A 59 18.50 2.41 3.42
C CYS A 59 17.55 2.88 4.51
N SER A 60 17.62 2.34 5.74
CA SER A 60 16.70 2.63 6.84
C SER A 60 17.38 3.46 7.93
N ASP A 61 16.71 4.50 8.39
CA ASP A 61 17.12 5.28 9.55
C ASP A 61 16.61 4.69 10.88
N VAL A 62 15.71 3.70 10.80
CA VAL A 62 15.04 3.06 11.95
C VAL A 62 15.26 1.55 11.95
N ASP A 63 15.08 0.92 13.11
CA ASP A 63 15.38 -0.50 13.27
C ASP A 63 14.38 -1.45 12.61
N PRO A 64 13.04 -1.21 12.61
CA PRO A 64 12.11 -2.11 11.96
C PRO A 64 12.26 -2.08 10.44
N LEU A 65 12.47 -3.26 9.84
CA LEU A 65 12.50 -3.47 8.40
C LEU A 65 11.23 -4.20 7.96
N LEU A 66 10.64 -3.78 6.86
CA LEU A 66 9.39 -4.35 6.33
C LEU A 66 9.66 -5.35 5.20
N LEU A 67 9.34 -6.61 5.45
CA LEU A 67 9.25 -7.64 4.42
C LEU A 67 7.79 -7.78 3.99
N PHE A 68 7.40 -7.02 2.98
CA PHE A 68 6.04 -7.01 2.46
C PHE A 68 5.91 -8.06 1.35
N ASP A 69 5.44 -9.25 1.72
CA ASP A 69 5.43 -10.41 0.83
C ASP A 69 4.14 -10.50 0.01
N GLY A 70 4.22 -10.11 -1.24
CA GLY A 70 3.13 -10.14 -2.20
C GLY A 70 3.39 -9.23 -3.40
N CYS A 71 2.63 -9.44 -4.45
CA CYS A 71 2.60 -8.61 -5.64
C CYS A 71 1.35 -8.92 -6.44
N ASP A 72 0.96 -8.03 -7.36
CA ASP A 72 -0.09 -8.28 -8.34
C ASP A 72 0.23 -9.54 -9.16
N HIS A 73 -0.79 -10.36 -9.39
CA HIS A 73 -0.67 -11.58 -10.19
C HIS A 73 0.32 -12.63 -9.66
N MET A 74 0.71 -12.53 -8.39
CA MET A 74 1.52 -13.55 -7.73
C MET A 74 0.67 -14.43 -6.83
N GLU A 75 0.86 -15.73 -6.97
CA GLU A 75 0.25 -16.71 -6.08
C GLU A 75 1.03 -16.80 -4.75
N TRP A 76 0.37 -17.38 -3.76
CA TRP A 76 1.00 -17.76 -2.50
C TRP A 76 2.16 -18.75 -2.75
N ASP A 77 3.34 -18.46 -2.19
CA ASP A 77 4.52 -19.32 -2.27
C ASP A 77 4.90 -19.85 -0.89
N PRO A 78 4.36 -21.03 -0.51
CA PRO A 78 4.60 -21.61 0.80
C PRO A 78 6.07 -21.99 1.03
N VAL A 79 6.83 -22.28 -0.02
CA VAL A 79 8.23 -22.70 0.10
C VAL A 79 9.11 -21.52 0.50
N THR A 80 8.94 -20.37 -0.16
CA THR A 80 9.70 -19.17 0.20
C THR A 80 9.26 -18.62 1.56
N TYR A 81 7.97 -18.71 1.89
CA TYR A 81 7.49 -18.34 3.22
C TYR A 81 8.05 -19.23 4.33
N GLN A 82 8.25 -20.53 4.07
CA GLN A 82 8.83 -21.44 5.07
C GLN A 82 10.24 -20.99 5.50
N VAL A 83 11.03 -20.43 4.59
CA VAL A 83 12.36 -19.88 4.94
C VAL A 83 12.25 -18.75 5.98
N ILE A 84 11.24 -17.89 5.86
CA ILE A 84 10.97 -16.86 6.87
C ILE A 84 10.57 -17.48 8.21
N VAL A 85 9.68 -18.49 8.18
CA VAL A 85 9.25 -19.21 9.39
C VAL A 85 10.45 -19.88 10.07
N ASP A 86 11.34 -20.49 9.31
CA ASP A 86 12.54 -21.13 9.84
C ASP A 86 13.51 -20.10 10.47
N ARG A 87 13.63 -18.90 9.87
CA ARG A 87 14.40 -17.79 10.45
C ARG A 87 13.75 -17.25 11.73
N MET A 88 12.41 -17.18 11.81
CA MET A 88 11.69 -16.78 13.02
C MET A 88 11.92 -17.75 14.19
N ALA A 89 12.15 -19.02 13.91
CA ALA A 89 12.39 -20.04 14.92
C ALA A 89 13.83 -20.04 15.49
N GLN A 90 14.73 -19.22 14.97
CA GLN A 90 16.11 -19.10 15.42
C GLN A 90 16.21 -18.10 16.57
N ASP A 91 16.75 -18.51 17.72
CA ASP A 91 16.97 -17.62 18.87
C ASP A 91 18.07 -16.58 18.61
N ASP A 92 19.07 -16.94 17.80
CA ASP A 92 20.14 -16.06 17.32
C ASP A 92 20.47 -16.43 15.87
N PRO A 93 19.93 -15.69 14.90
CA PRO A 93 20.19 -15.96 13.49
C PRO A 93 21.62 -15.68 13.04
N GLY A 94 22.46 -15.06 13.89
CA GLY A 94 23.87 -14.77 13.59
C GLY A 94 24.10 -13.68 12.56
N ASP A 95 23.05 -13.17 11.92
CA ASP A 95 23.08 -12.10 10.92
C ASP A 95 22.62 -10.74 11.50
N GLY A 96 22.19 -10.72 12.76
CA GLY A 96 21.73 -9.53 13.47
C GLY A 96 20.27 -9.13 13.20
N PHE A 97 19.53 -9.95 12.44
CA PHE A 97 18.11 -9.70 12.15
C PHE A 97 17.21 -10.65 12.94
N GLN A 98 16.23 -10.10 13.63
CA GLN A 98 15.16 -10.87 14.27
C GLN A 98 13.90 -10.78 13.44
N PHE A 99 13.35 -11.92 13.04
CA PHE A 99 12.14 -11.99 12.25
C PHE A 99 10.92 -12.13 13.14
N MET A 100 9.84 -11.44 12.76
CA MET A 100 8.54 -11.58 13.42
C MET A 100 7.40 -11.44 12.41
N HIS A 101 6.32 -12.16 12.64
CA HIS A 101 5.07 -11.96 11.91
C HIS A 101 4.27 -10.86 12.62
N THR A 102 3.96 -9.79 11.91
CA THR A 102 3.33 -8.62 12.51
C THR A 102 2.28 -8.00 11.57
N SER A 103 1.59 -6.97 12.03
CA SER A 103 0.68 -6.16 11.23
C SER A 103 1.36 -4.87 10.75
N LEU A 104 0.79 -4.26 9.70
CA LEU A 104 1.22 -2.92 9.28
C LEU A 104 1.07 -1.89 10.40
N ASP A 105 0.04 -1.99 11.23
CA ASP A 105 -0.17 -1.08 12.36
C ASP A 105 0.97 -1.14 13.37
N GLU A 106 1.46 -2.35 13.66
CA GLU A 106 2.61 -2.53 14.56
C GLU A 106 3.88 -1.98 13.96
N PHE A 107 4.18 -2.34 12.71
CA PHE A 107 5.32 -1.78 11.98
C PHE A 107 5.30 -0.25 11.95
N CYS A 108 4.15 0.35 11.62
CA CYS A 108 4.01 1.81 11.61
C CYS A 108 4.21 2.44 12.99
N ARG A 109 3.75 1.76 14.06
CA ARG A 109 3.92 2.23 15.44
C ARG A 109 5.39 2.21 15.85
N GLU A 110 6.10 1.13 15.57
CA GLU A 110 7.52 1.01 15.87
C GLU A 110 8.38 2.00 15.07
N MET A 111 8.05 2.20 13.79
CA MET A 111 8.70 3.20 12.95
C MET A 111 8.44 4.61 13.49
N ALA A 112 7.20 4.92 13.87
CA ALA A 112 6.83 6.23 14.39
C ALA A 112 7.49 6.52 15.76
N ALA A 113 7.71 5.51 16.59
CA ALA A 113 8.42 5.65 17.85
C ALA A 113 9.89 6.05 17.68
N GLN A 114 10.46 5.89 16.48
CA GLN A 114 11.84 6.24 16.13
C GLN A 114 11.90 7.38 15.10
N ALA A 115 10.84 8.16 14.99
CA ALA A 115 10.73 9.23 13.97
C ALA A 115 11.82 10.30 14.07
N ASP A 116 12.37 10.52 15.26
CA ASP A 116 13.47 11.43 15.53
C ASP A 116 14.79 11.01 14.86
N ARG A 117 14.94 9.75 14.50
CA ARG A 117 16.11 9.21 13.78
C ARG A 117 16.01 9.46 12.26
N ILE A 118 14.83 9.72 11.72
CA ILE A 118 14.60 9.86 10.27
C ILE A 118 15.19 11.16 9.78
N GLN A 119 16.16 11.09 8.87
CA GLN A 119 16.91 12.22 8.35
C GLN A 119 16.25 12.90 7.15
N THR A 120 15.60 12.10 6.30
CA THR A 120 14.99 12.60 5.05
C THR A 120 13.66 13.29 5.34
N ARG A 121 13.51 14.56 4.89
CA ARG A 121 12.23 15.29 4.95
C ARG A 121 11.79 15.68 3.55
N VAL A 122 10.53 15.43 3.25
CA VAL A 122 9.89 15.81 1.99
C VAL A 122 8.67 16.66 2.29
N VAL A 123 8.54 17.79 1.61
CA VAL A 123 7.46 18.77 1.84
C VAL A 123 6.56 18.82 0.61
N GLY A 124 5.26 18.80 0.83
CA GLY A 124 4.25 18.98 -0.21
C GLY A 124 3.79 17.69 -0.86
N GLU A 125 3.29 17.78 -2.07
CA GLU A 125 2.64 16.67 -2.79
C GLU A 125 3.67 15.72 -3.42
N LEU A 126 3.52 14.42 -3.19
CA LEU A 126 4.39 13.36 -3.73
C LEU A 126 3.90 12.87 -5.10
N ARG A 127 3.70 13.78 -6.05
CA ARG A 127 3.14 13.46 -7.39
C ARG A 127 4.03 13.88 -8.56
N GLU A 128 5.32 14.02 -8.32
CA GLU A 128 6.26 14.25 -9.42
C GLU A 128 6.22 13.07 -10.40
N PRO A 129 5.87 13.29 -11.67
CA PRO A 129 6.02 12.26 -12.68
C PRO A 129 7.48 11.85 -12.77
N ALA A 130 7.73 10.55 -12.92
CA ALA A 130 9.08 10.06 -13.08
C ALA A 130 9.79 10.80 -14.21
N ARG A 131 10.84 11.52 -13.90
CA ARG A 131 11.81 11.97 -14.90
C ARG A 131 12.68 10.77 -15.22
N TRP A 132 12.93 10.51 -16.49
CA TRP A 132 13.91 9.52 -16.90
C TRP A 132 15.27 9.94 -16.31
N THR A 133 15.68 9.26 -15.26
CA THR A 133 17.05 9.29 -14.78
C THR A 133 17.77 8.08 -15.36
N GLU A 134 19.07 8.15 -15.56
CA GLU A 134 19.89 7.01 -15.97
C GLU A 134 19.82 5.88 -14.94
N GLU A 135 19.55 6.20 -13.70
CA GLU A 135 19.14 5.29 -12.64
C GLU A 135 17.66 4.95 -12.85
N ARG A 136 17.38 3.77 -13.34
CA ARG A 136 16.05 3.22 -13.64
C ARG A 136 15.17 3.08 -12.38
N ASP A 137 14.88 4.20 -11.75
CA ASP A 137 13.89 4.28 -10.68
C ASP A 137 12.50 4.27 -11.36
N ASN A 138 11.94 3.09 -11.52
CA ASN A 138 10.63 2.88 -12.13
C ASN A 138 9.55 3.45 -11.20
N GLN A 139 9.33 4.74 -11.27
CA GLN A 139 8.22 5.36 -10.57
C GLN A 139 6.96 5.22 -11.41
N TRP A 140 6.08 4.37 -10.97
CA TRP A 140 4.78 4.09 -11.60
C TRP A 140 3.73 5.15 -11.25
N LEU A 141 4.09 6.44 -11.35
CA LEU A 141 3.12 7.52 -11.20
C LEU A 141 2.38 7.71 -12.52
N ILE A 142 1.07 7.63 -12.46
CA ILE A 142 0.18 7.80 -13.61
C ILE A 142 -0.66 9.07 -13.40
N PRO A 143 -0.10 10.26 -13.54
CA PRO A 143 -0.80 11.52 -13.22
C PRO A 143 -2.01 11.79 -14.10
N GLY A 144 -2.04 11.23 -15.32
CA GLY A 144 -3.15 11.37 -16.27
C GLY A 144 -4.48 10.78 -15.81
N VAL A 145 -4.49 9.89 -14.83
CA VAL A 145 -5.72 9.28 -14.30
C VAL A 145 -6.69 10.30 -13.69
N LEU A 146 -6.19 11.44 -13.22
CA LEU A 146 -7.03 12.50 -12.67
C LEU A 146 -7.92 13.19 -13.71
N SER A 147 -7.43 13.29 -14.94
CA SER A 147 -8.13 13.94 -16.06
C SER A 147 -8.79 12.94 -17.02
N SER A 148 -8.42 11.66 -16.93
CA SER A 148 -9.05 10.61 -17.74
C SER A 148 -10.51 10.44 -17.35
N ARG A 149 -11.43 10.48 -18.35
CA ARG A 149 -12.88 10.31 -18.13
C ARG A 149 -13.39 11.11 -16.91
N VAL A 150 -13.14 12.40 -16.92
CA VAL A 150 -13.40 13.30 -15.77
C VAL A 150 -14.86 13.27 -15.32
N TRP A 151 -15.78 12.95 -16.23
CA TRP A 151 -17.20 12.81 -15.93
C TRP A 151 -17.49 11.74 -14.88
N ILE A 152 -16.71 10.62 -14.85
CA ILE A 152 -16.83 9.59 -13.81
C ILE A 152 -16.57 10.19 -12.42
N LYS A 153 -15.50 10.99 -12.29
CA LYS A 153 -15.15 11.65 -11.03
C LYS A 153 -16.21 12.65 -10.59
N GLN A 154 -16.78 13.38 -11.56
CA GLN A 154 -17.85 14.35 -11.31
C GLN A 154 -19.11 13.66 -10.79
N GLU A 155 -19.57 12.60 -11.45
CA GLU A 155 -20.74 11.84 -11.01
C GLU A 155 -20.48 11.15 -9.66
N ASN A 156 -19.29 10.61 -9.44
CA ASN A 156 -18.90 10.04 -8.16
C ASN A 156 -18.99 11.08 -7.04
N ALA A 157 -18.47 12.30 -7.24
CA ALA A 157 -18.51 13.38 -6.26
C ALA A 157 -19.97 13.82 -5.95
N VAL A 158 -20.84 13.82 -6.95
CA VAL A 158 -22.27 14.08 -6.74
C VAL A 158 -22.89 12.99 -5.87
N CYS A 159 -22.66 11.73 -6.20
CA CYS A 159 -23.21 10.60 -5.44
C CYS A 159 -22.70 10.58 -3.99
N GLU A 160 -21.39 10.77 -3.78
CA GLU A 160 -20.80 10.90 -2.44
C GLU A 160 -21.43 12.05 -1.65
N THR A 161 -21.61 13.20 -2.28
CA THR A 161 -22.22 14.37 -1.64
C THR A 161 -23.65 14.08 -1.24
N LEU A 162 -24.45 13.48 -2.12
CA LEU A 162 -25.83 13.11 -1.83
C LEU A 162 -25.94 12.13 -0.66
N LEU A 163 -25.05 11.14 -0.59
CA LEU A 163 -25.06 10.17 0.50
C LEU A 163 -24.57 10.79 1.82
N THR A 164 -23.38 11.40 1.81
CA THR A 164 -22.70 11.83 3.05
C THR A 164 -23.25 13.13 3.63
N ARG A 165 -23.73 14.06 2.78
CA ARG A 165 -24.17 15.39 3.19
C ARG A 165 -25.68 15.53 3.27
N TRP A 166 -26.43 14.65 2.62
CA TRP A 166 -27.90 14.75 2.58
C TRP A 166 -28.59 13.49 3.09
N ALA A 167 -28.43 12.35 2.43
CA ALA A 167 -29.24 11.18 2.72
C ALA A 167 -29.04 10.63 4.14
N GLU A 168 -27.77 10.43 4.55
CA GLU A 168 -27.46 9.95 5.89
C GLU A 168 -27.82 10.98 6.98
N PRO A 169 -27.40 12.26 6.90
CA PRO A 169 -27.79 13.24 7.91
C PRO A 169 -29.28 13.45 8.03
N LEU A 170 -30.03 13.54 6.91
CA LEU A 170 -31.47 13.67 6.94
C LEU A 170 -32.16 12.42 7.47
N GLY A 171 -31.65 11.24 7.15
CA GLY A 171 -32.09 9.97 7.73
C GLY A 171 -31.96 9.95 9.25
N VAL A 172 -30.83 10.39 9.77
CA VAL A 172 -30.61 10.52 11.22
C VAL A 172 -31.54 11.55 11.85
N LEU A 173 -31.67 12.72 11.24
CA LEU A 173 -32.60 13.76 11.73
C LEU A 173 -34.06 13.28 11.76
N ALA A 174 -34.50 12.60 10.70
CA ALA A 174 -35.86 12.05 10.64
C ALA A 174 -36.09 10.97 11.71
N HIS A 175 -35.05 10.15 11.97
CA HIS A 175 -35.11 9.15 13.02
C HIS A 175 -35.24 9.80 14.41
N LEU A 176 -34.36 10.74 14.72
CA LEU A 176 -34.26 11.38 16.05
C LEU A 176 -35.43 12.33 16.32
N ALA A 177 -35.84 13.15 15.33
CA ALA A 177 -36.81 14.20 15.53
C ALA A 177 -38.25 13.75 15.26
N LEU A 178 -38.44 12.76 14.38
CA LEU A 178 -39.79 12.36 13.92
C LEU A 178 -40.11 10.90 14.23
N GLY A 179 -39.22 10.16 14.87
CA GLY A 179 -39.40 8.73 15.18
C GLY A 179 -39.53 7.85 13.93
N ARG A 180 -39.04 8.29 12.77
CA ARG A 180 -39.06 7.50 11.55
C ARG A 180 -37.96 6.44 11.58
N ASP A 181 -38.18 5.30 10.96
CA ASP A 181 -37.15 4.31 10.80
C ASP A 181 -35.98 4.85 9.96
N TYR A 182 -34.74 4.59 10.43
CA TYR A 182 -33.57 4.97 9.66
C TYR A 182 -33.50 4.13 8.38
N PRO A 183 -33.34 4.77 7.21
CA PRO A 183 -33.47 4.10 5.92
C PRO A 183 -32.22 3.26 5.54
N LYS A 184 -31.71 2.48 6.51
CA LYS A 184 -30.46 1.71 6.37
C LYS A 184 -30.42 0.85 5.11
N GLY A 185 -31.50 0.13 4.81
CA GLY A 185 -31.52 -0.78 3.67
C GLY A 185 -31.32 -0.07 2.32
N TYR A 186 -31.90 1.12 2.15
CA TYR A 186 -31.70 1.93 0.95
C TYR A 186 -30.28 2.50 0.88
N LEU A 187 -29.76 3.00 2.00
CA LEU A 187 -28.42 3.54 2.08
C LEU A 187 -27.36 2.46 1.83
N ASP A 188 -27.53 1.27 2.39
CA ASP A 188 -26.62 0.13 2.15
C ASP A 188 -26.57 -0.24 0.65
N VAL A 189 -27.72 -0.21 -0.04
CA VAL A 189 -27.77 -0.47 -1.49
C VAL A 189 -27.08 0.64 -2.26
N ALA A 190 -27.36 1.91 -1.94
CA ALA A 190 -26.74 3.06 -2.60
C ALA A 190 -25.22 3.08 -2.42
N TRP A 191 -24.73 2.87 -1.20
CA TRP A 191 -23.32 2.75 -0.90
C TRP A 191 -22.67 1.59 -1.66
N ARG A 192 -23.31 0.44 -1.72
CA ARG A 192 -22.79 -0.72 -2.45
C ARG A 192 -22.58 -0.42 -3.93
N TRP A 193 -23.52 0.30 -4.55
CA TRP A 193 -23.39 0.70 -5.96
C TRP A 193 -22.28 1.74 -6.14
N LEU A 194 -22.20 2.75 -5.29
CA LEU A 194 -21.16 3.76 -5.36
C LEU A 194 -19.76 3.14 -5.19
N LEU A 195 -19.59 2.28 -4.17
CA LEU A 195 -18.32 1.64 -3.90
C LEU A 195 -17.84 0.69 -5.00
N ARG A 196 -18.73 0.19 -5.87
CA ARG A 196 -18.31 -0.58 -7.06
C ARG A 196 -17.54 0.25 -8.09
N ASN A 197 -17.65 1.56 -8.05
CA ASN A 197 -16.90 2.47 -8.91
C ASN A 197 -15.53 2.86 -8.31
N HIS A 198 -15.28 2.55 -7.06
CA HIS A 198 -14.06 2.95 -6.36
C HIS A 198 -12.83 2.05 -6.58
N PRO A 199 -12.89 0.80 -7.12
CA PRO A 199 -11.67 0.16 -7.57
C PRO A 199 -10.88 1.13 -8.43
N HIS A 200 -9.55 1.20 -8.18
CA HIS A 200 -8.74 2.27 -8.74
C HIS A 200 -8.77 2.31 -10.27
N ASP A 201 -8.86 1.18 -10.96
CA ASP A 201 -8.97 1.13 -12.42
C ASP A 201 -10.31 1.67 -12.94
N SER A 202 -11.38 1.53 -12.15
CA SER A 202 -12.70 2.06 -12.51
C SER A 202 -12.74 3.57 -12.35
N VAL A 203 -12.51 4.11 -11.14
CA VAL A 203 -12.59 5.56 -10.90
C VAL A 203 -11.46 6.34 -11.59
N CYS A 204 -10.30 5.72 -11.79
CA CYS A 204 -9.23 6.30 -12.61
C CYS A 204 -9.58 6.43 -14.10
N GLY A 205 -10.54 5.63 -14.58
CA GLY A 205 -10.98 5.66 -15.97
C GLY A 205 -10.03 4.98 -16.95
N CYS A 206 -9.20 4.04 -16.46
CA CYS A 206 -8.29 3.26 -17.31
C CYS A 206 -8.86 1.90 -17.72
N SER A 207 -10.00 1.48 -17.17
CA SER A 207 -10.73 0.29 -17.61
C SER A 207 -11.26 0.42 -19.04
N ILE A 208 -11.67 -0.70 -19.64
CA ILE A 208 -12.33 -0.72 -20.94
C ILE A 208 -13.69 -0.02 -20.91
N ASP A 209 -14.20 0.41 -22.06
CA ASP A 209 -15.44 1.19 -22.15
C ASP A 209 -16.64 0.49 -21.52
N GLN A 210 -16.74 -0.81 -21.69
CA GLN A 210 -17.85 -1.63 -21.15
C GLN A 210 -17.94 -1.60 -19.60
N VAL A 211 -16.90 -1.23 -18.90
CA VAL A 211 -16.95 -1.07 -17.44
C VAL A 211 -17.61 0.25 -17.05
N HIS A 212 -17.68 1.21 -17.98
CA HIS A 212 -18.14 2.58 -17.75
C HIS A 212 -19.51 2.86 -18.37
N GLU A 213 -20.11 1.91 -19.09
CA GLU A 213 -21.46 1.96 -19.64
C GLU A 213 -22.49 1.47 -18.61
#